data_9d6fe48c61f680b5bd458b5146ec67e9
#
_entry.id   9d6fe48c61f680b5bd458b5146ec67e9
#
_cell.length_a   1.000
_cell.length_b   1.000
_cell.length_c   1.000
_cell.angle_alpha   90.00
_cell.angle_beta   90.00
_cell.angle_gamma   90.00
#
_symmetry.space_group_name_H-M   'P 1'
#
loop_
_entity.id
_entity.type
_entity.pdbx_description
1 polymer ?
#
loop_
_entity_poly.entity_id
_entity_poly.type
_entity_poly.pdbx_seq_one_letter_code
_entity_poly.pdbx_strand_id
1 'polypeptide(L)'
;MAKKLTRKEKQINELYVETTLDIGKNADNWISFLKRAGYNYKYRFDEQVLIYAQKPDAIACAETKIWNKRLKRWINKGSKGIALITERNGELGLRFVFDLSDTNSNVYGRKFRLWKAEERYTNDIIEALENRFGTMEDKTNLSFAIMSTICNYVVDNIQDYLEELKLVCQNSKLQELSEEQLENIFLNLVTYSTIALTMSRCNLDVDRYLLKNNFDTIEKFNTFETMSILGTATRDFSREMLLEISKTIINIEKEEEKKNNTFEKLNKPIYNEEKTKGSVENGYDLHKEKQLSNTRLNNRKDNESENEIGQIRSNEIGIFETKQEGNIYDANREQPINRSL
;
A
#
# COMPACT_ATOMS: atom_id res chain seq x y z
N MET A 1 -33.80 -15.10 -6.58
CA MET A 1 -34.20 -13.68 -6.50
C MET A 1 -33.00 -12.89 -5.96
N ALA A 2 -32.60 -11.82 -6.64
CA ALA A 2 -31.51 -10.96 -6.13
C ALA A 2 -31.95 -10.30 -4.80
N LYS A 3 -31.07 -10.30 -3.82
CA LYS A 3 -31.29 -9.65 -2.51
C LYS A 3 -31.50 -8.16 -2.72
N LYS A 4 -32.57 -7.60 -2.16
CA LYS A 4 -32.81 -6.16 -2.18
C LYS A 4 -31.79 -5.48 -1.27
N LEU A 5 -31.03 -4.52 -1.81
CA LEU A 5 -30.05 -3.74 -1.04
C LEU A 5 -30.69 -3.02 0.15
N THR A 6 -30.03 -3.05 1.28
CA THR A 6 -30.40 -2.25 2.46
C THR A 6 -30.23 -0.77 2.17
N ARG A 7 -30.87 0.11 2.96
CA ARG A 7 -30.70 1.57 2.84
C ARG A 7 -29.23 2.00 2.92
N LYS A 8 -28.46 1.37 3.82
CA LYS A 8 -27.04 1.70 4.00
C LYS A 8 -26.19 1.25 2.82
N GLU A 9 -26.44 0.06 2.28
CA GLU A 9 -25.73 -0.42 1.07
C GLU A 9 -25.98 0.50 -0.13
N LYS A 10 -27.21 0.99 -0.31
CA LYS A 10 -27.52 1.98 -1.34
C LYS A 10 -26.77 3.28 -1.13
N GLN A 11 -26.76 3.83 0.09
CA GLN A 11 -26.05 5.07 0.39
C GLN A 11 -24.54 4.97 0.14
N ILE A 12 -23.93 3.82 0.46
CA ILE A 12 -22.48 3.61 0.20
C ILE A 12 -22.23 3.46 -1.30
N ASN A 13 -23.12 2.82 -2.04
CA ASN A 13 -23.01 2.73 -3.49
C ASN A 13 -23.18 4.09 -4.18
N GLU A 14 -24.15 4.89 -3.74
CA GLU A 14 -24.33 6.28 -4.19
C GLU A 14 -23.08 7.12 -3.91
N LEU A 15 -22.55 7.05 -2.68
CA LEU A 15 -21.29 7.72 -2.29
C LEU A 15 -20.12 7.32 -3.18
N TYR A 16 -19.99 6.03 -3.52
CA TYR A 16 -18.96 5.53 -4.42
C TYR A 16 -19.07 6.16 -5.81
N VAL A 17 -20.25 6.13 -6.41
CA VAL A 17 -20.51 6.71 -7.75
C VAL A 17 -20.23 8.22 -7.74
N GLU A 18 -20.79 8.95 -6.80
CA GLU A 18 -20.61 10.40 -6.68
C GLU A 18 -19.15 10.80 -6.50
N THR A 19 -18.43 10.11 -5.62
CA THR A 19 -17.01 10.38 -5.36
C THR A 19 -16.15 10.04 -6.57
N THR A 20 -16.43 8.91 -7.26
CA THR A 20 -15.73 8.54 -8.49
C THR A 20 -15.83 9.61 -9.57
N LEU A 21 -17.02 10.18 -9.75
CA LEU A 21 -17.22 11.29 -10.68
C LEU A 21 -16.56 12.59 -10.20
N ASP A 22 -16.57 12.83 -8.89
CA ASP A 22 -15.98 14.05 -8.31
C ASP A 22 -14.46 14.10 -8.45
N ILE A 23 -13.76 13.02 -8.21
CA ILE A 23 -12.31 12.93 -8.39
C ILE A 23 -11.88 13.08 -9.85
N GLY A 24 -12.74 12.73 -10.81
CA GLY A 24 -12.52 12.88 -12.25
C GLY A 24 -12.88 14.26 -12.83
N LYS A 25 -13.44 15.18 -12.05
CA LYS A 25 -13.90 16.48 -12.56
C LYS A 25 -12.79 17.38 -13.09
N ASN A 26 -11.61 17.30 -12.51
CA ASN A 26 -10.44 18.10 -12.90
C ASN A 26 -9.14 17.51 -12.37
N ALA A 27 -8.02 18.01 -12.87
CA ALA A 27 -6.69 17.58 -12.49
C ALA A 27 -6.41 17.69 -10.98
N ASP A 28 -6.86 18.78 -10.32
CA ASP A 28 -6.60 18.98 -8.87
C ASP A 28 -7.27 17.91 -8.01
N ASN A 29 -8.52 17.57 -8.31
CA ASN A 29 -9.24 16.52 -7.60
C ASN A 29 -8.58 15.16 -7.79
N TRP A 30 -8.19 14.84 -9.03
CA TRP A 30 -7.54 13.58 -9.36
C TRP A 30 -6.19 13.45 -8.68
N ILE A 31 -5.32 14.46 -8.78
CA ILE A 31 -4.01 14.49 -8.12
C ILE A 31 -4.17 14.36 -6.59
N SER A 32 -5.14 15.08 -6.01
CA SER A 32 -5.42 15.00 -4.57
C SER A 32 -5.83 13.59 -4.14
N PHE A 33 -6.65 12.92 -4.94
CA PHE A 33 -7.02 11.52 -4.72
C PHE A 33 -5.79 10.60 -4.83
N LEU A 34 -5.00 10.71 -5.91
CA LEU A 34 -3.81 9.86 -6.14
C LEU A 34 -2.80 9.95 -4.98
N LYS A 35 -2.52 11.18 -4.51
CA LYS A 35 -1.62 11.42 -3.37
C LYS A 35 -2.09 10.72 -2.08
N ARG A 36 -3.37 10.42 -1.94
CA ARG A 36 -3.96 9.70 -0.78
C ARG A 36 -4.15 8.21 -1.05
N ALA A 37 -4.59 7.84 -2.24
CA ALA A 37 -4.78 6.45 -2.63
C ALA A 37 -3.49 5.61 -2.49
N GLY A 38 -2.33 6.21 -2.72
CA GLY A 38 -1.03 5.57 -2.55
C GLY A 38 -0.81 4.96 -1.16
N TYR A 39 -1.37 5.52 -0.10
CA TYR A 39 -1.30 4.95 1.25
C TYR A 39 -2.14 3.67 1.41
N ASN A 40 -3.19 3.55 0.61
CA ASN A 40 -4.11 2.42 0.60
C ASN A 40 -3.99 1.57 -0.68
N TYR A 41 -2.81 1.52 -1.31
CA TYR A 41 -2.55 0.88 -2.61
C TYR A 41 -2.93 -0.60 -2.68
N LYS A 42 -3.08 -1.29 -1.55
CA LYS A 42 -3.51 -2.69 -1.47
C LYS A 42 -5.03 -2.89 -1.59
N TYR A 43 -5.78 -1.83 -1.39
CA TYR A 43 -7.22 -1.84 -1.60
C TYR A 43 -7.52 -1.72 -3.10
N ARG A 44 -8.67 -2.27 -3.54
CA ARG A 44 -9.15 -2.08 -4.91
C ARG A 44 -9.52 -0.62 -5.14
N PHE A 45 -9.65 -0.20 -6.37
CA PHE A 45 -9.98 1.18 -6.70
C PHE A 45 -11.29 1.66 -6.04
N ASP A 46 -12.35 0.85 -6.12
CA ASP A 46 -13.64 1.13 -5.47
C ASP A 46 -13.51 1.33 -3.96
N GLU A 47 -12.67 0.52 -3.32
CA GLU A 47 -12.38 0.63 -1.89
C GLU A 47 -11.54 1.86 -1.56
N GLN A 48 -10.54 2.21 -2.40
CA GLN A 48 -9.75 3.43 -2.25
C GLN A 48 -10.62 4.69 -2.35
N VAL A 49 -11.55 4.72 -3.30
CA VAL A 49 -12.53 5.82 -3.45
C VAL A 49 -13.40 5.93 -2.21
N LEU A 50 -13.92 4.81 -1.69
CA LEU A 50 -14.75 4.81 -0.48
C LEU A 50 -13.97 5.19 0.78
N ILE A 51 -12.69 4.82 0.88
CA ILE A 51 -11.81 5.27 1.97
C ILE A 51 -11.61 6.78 1.86
N TYR A 52 -11.27 7.28 0.68
CA TYR A 52 -11.04 8.70 0.44
C TYR A 52 -12.30 9.53 0.73
N ALA A 53 -13.47 9.09 0.29
CA ALA A 53 -14.74 9.76 0.54
C ALA A 53 -15.10 9.89 2.03
N GLN A 54 -14.81 8.86 2.83
CA GLN A 54 -15.20 8.81 4.24
C GLN A 54 -14.10 9.30 5.20
N LYS A 55 -12.82 9.20 4.78
CA LYS A 55 -11.67 9.63 5.58
C LYS A 55 -10.48 9.95 4.65
N PRO A 56 -10.45 11.14 4.05
CA PRO A 56 -9.43 11.51 3.04
C PRO A 56 -8.00 11.54 3.59
N ASP A 57 -7.83 11.66 4.89
CA ASP A 57 -6.53 11.65 5.59
C ASP A 57 -6.08 10.25 6.05
N ALA A 58 -6.85 9.19 5.75
CA ALA A 58 -6.52 7.82 6.13
C ALA A 58 -5.19 7.36 5.50
N ILE A 59 -4.32 6.79 6.36
CA ILE A 59 -2.98 6.36 5.96
C ILE A 59 -2.72 4.86 6.10
N ALA A 60 -3.54 4.15 6.89
CA ALA A 60 -3.43 2.70 7.05
C ALA A 60 -4.74 2.12 7.54
N CYS A 61 -5.50 1.56 6.65
CA CYS A 61 -6.79 0.96 6.97
C CYS A 61 -6.69 -0.55 7.14
N ALA A 62 -7.38 -1.09 8.15
CA ALA A 62 -7.56 -2.54 8.33
C ALA A 62 -8.83 -2.86 9.11
N GLU A 63 -9.29 -4.11 8.98
CA GLU A 63 -10.39 -4.63 9.79
C GLU A 63 -10.00 -4.75 11.26
N THR A 64 -10.99 -4.66 12.15
CA THR A 64 -10.81 -4.81 13.61
C THR A 64 -10.02 -6.06 13.99
N LYS A 65 -10.27 -7.18 13.29
CA LYS A 65 -9.56 -8.45 13.54
C LYS A 65 -8.06 -8.32 13.29
N ILE A 66 -7.64 -7.59 12.27
CA ILE A 66 -6.23 -7.34 11.96
C ILE A 66 -5.62 -6.43 13.02
N TRP A 67 -6.27 -5.32 13.34
CA TRP A 67 -5.82 -4.40 14.39
C TRP A 67 -5.61 -5.13 15.72
N ASN A 68 -6.61 -5.86 16.20
CA ASN A 68 -6.57 -6.47 17.52
C ASN A 68 -5.64 -7.69 17.59
N LYS A 69 -5.77 -8.65 16.64
CA LYS A 69 -5.07 -9.94 16.74
C LYS A 69 -3.62 -9.84 16.28
N ARG A 70 -3.34 -9.12 15.18
CA ARG A 70 -2.01 -9.06 14.58
C ARG A 70 -1.17 -7.90 15.07
N LEU A 71 -1.76 -6.70 15.11
CA LEU A 71 -1.06 -5.48 15.41
C LEU A 71 -1.13 -5.09 16.89
N LYS A 72 -1.93 -5.81 17.70
CA LYS A 72 -2.14 -5.54 19.13
C LYS A 72 -2.54 -4.09 19.39
N ARG A 73 -3.41 -3.57 18.53
CA ARG A 73 -4.03 -2.25 18.61
C ARG A 73 -5.55 -2.41 18.72
N TRP A 74 -6.19 -1.52 19.44
CA TRP A 74 -7.63 -1.54 19.68
C TRP A 74 -8.27 -0.31 19.09
N ILE A 75 -9.48 -0.49 18.54
CA ILE A 75 -10.26 0.63 18.01
C ILE A 75 -10.68 1.53 19.17
N ASN A 76 -10.45 2.84 19.01
CA ASN A 76 -10.85 3.83 20.01
C ASN A 76 -12.37 3.86 20.15
N LYS A 77 -12.85 4.02 21.38
CA LYS A 77 -14.29 4.14 21.65
C LYS A 77 -14.86 5.36 20.90
N GLY A 78 -15.92 5.12 20.12
CA GLY A 78 -16.58 6.16 19.34
C GLY A 78 -16.05 6.34 17.91
N SER A 79 -14.95 5.67 17.52
CA SER A 79 -14.48 5.71 16.13
C SER A 79 -15.53 5.15 15.18
N LYS A 80 -15.69 5.80 14.02
CA LYS A 80 -16.60 5.35 12.97
C LYS A 80 -15.81 4.51 11.96
N GLY A 81 -16.28 3.29 11.71
CA GLY A 81 -15.70 2.43 10.68
C GLY A 81 -16.02 2.96 9.28
N ILE A 82 -15.02 2.93 8.41
CA ILE A 82 -15.14 3.22 6.98
C ILE A 82 -15.84 2.02 6.34
N ALA A 83 -16.98 2.25 5.70
CA ALA A 83 -17.78 1.21 5.06
C ALA A 83 -17.24 0.94 3.64
N LEU A 84 -16.92 -0.31 3.34
CA LEU A 84 -16.50 -0.79 2.04
C LEU A 84 -17.52 -1.79 1.49
N ILE A 85 -17.73 -1.73 0.18
CA ILE A 85 -18.58 -2.72 -0.51
C ILE A 85 -17.82 -4.05 -0.58
N THR A 86 -18.52 -5.13 -0.30
CA THR A 86 -17.99 -6.49 -0.41
C THR A 86 -19.03 -7.38 -1.09
N GLU A 87 -18.56 -8.41 -1.77
CA GLU A 87 -19.39 -9.44 -2.34
C GLU A 87 -19.08 -10.78 -1.66
N ARG A 88 -20.08 -11.49 -1.23
CA ARG A 88 -19.97 -12.83 -0.68
C ARG A 88 -21.08 -13.72 -1.25
N ASN A 89 -20.68 -14.80 -1.91
CA ASN A 89 -21.63 -15.75 -2.53
C ASN A 89 -22.60 -15.08 -3.53
N GLY A 90 -22.13 -14.10 -4.30
CA GLY A 90 -22.97 -13.34 -5.24
C GLY A 90 -23.90 -12.31 -4.58
N GLU A 91 -23.80 -12.09 -3.28
CA GLU A 91 -24.56 -11.07 -2.57
C GLU A 91 -23.70 -9.90 -2.16
N LEU A 92 -24.14 -8.68 -2.51
CA LEU A 92 -23.52 -7.44 -2.05
C LEU A 92 -23.76 -7.26 -0.55
N GLY A 93 -22.77 -6.75 0.14
CA GLY A 93 -22.79 -6.44 1.55
C GLY A 93 -21.80 -5.35 1.91
N LEU A 94 -21.64 -5.05 3.20
CA LEU A 94 -20.67 -4.10 3.70
C LEU A 94 -19.69 -4.76 4.65
N ARG A 95 -18.42 -4.37 4.55
CA ARG A 95 -17.40 -4.61 5.58
C ARG A 95 -16.86 -3.28 6.08
N PHE A 96 -16.27 -3.28 7.26
CA PHE A 96 -15.79 -2.07 7.91
C PHE A 96 -14.30 -2.15 8.19
N VAL A 97 -13.59 -1.09 7.84
CA VAL A 97 -12.18 -0.90 8.18
C VAL A 97 -12.03 0.35 9.03
N PHE A 98 -10.91 0.43 9.76
CA PHE A 98 -10.56 1.56 10.60
C PHE A 98 -9.15 2.00 10.24
N ASP A 99 -8.91 3.30 10.22
CA ASP A 99 -7.57 3.84 10.01
C ASP A 99 -6.71 3.73 11.28
N LEU A 100 -5.40 3.79 11.11
CA LEU A 100 -4.42 3.80 12.20
C LEU A 100 -4.73 4.86 13.26
N SER A 101 -5.19 6.06 12.85
CA SER A 101 -5.57 7.15 13.75
C SER A 101 -6.77 6.82 14.63
N ASP A 102 -7.60 5.88 14.21
CA ASP A 102 -8.75 5.38 14.99
C ASP A 102 -8.36 4.30 16.00
N THR A 103 -7.07 4.00 16.16
CA THR A 103 -6.59 2.89 16.98
C THR A 103 -5.61 3.33 18.05
N ASN A 104 -5.60 2.60 19.17
CA ASN A 104 -4.68 2.79 20.27
C ASN A 104 -3.92 1.49 20.57
N SER A 105 -2.67 1.61 21.04
CA SER A 105 -1.89 0.48 21.56
C SER A 105 -1.65 0.68 23.06
N ASN A 106 -1.71 -0.39 23.85
CA ASN A 106 -1.21 -0.34 25.22
C ASN A 106 0.33 -0.29 25.20
N VAL A 107 0.90 0.03 26.38
CA VAL A 107 2.35 0.27 26.60
C VAL A 107 3.25 -0.88 26.11
N TYR A 108 2.71 -2.09 26.02
CA TYR A 108 3.39 -3.30 25.56
C TYR A 108 3.18 -3.62 24.08
N GLY A 109 2.41 -2.82 23.34
CA GLY A 109 2.18 -3.01 21.91
C GLY A 109 3.45 -2.71 21.09
N ARG A 110 3.75 -3.56 20.10
CA ARG A 110 4.80 -3.24 19.12
C ARG A 110 4.50 -1.88 18.49
N LYS A 111 5.53 -1.03 18.40
CA LYS A 111 5.40 0.22 17.63
C LYS A 111 5.04 -0.16 16.20
N PHE A 112 3.84 0.22 15.81
CA PHE A 112 3.40 0.05 14.43
C PHE A 112 4.26 0.97 13.56
N ARG A 113 5.06 0.38 12.70
CA ARG A 113 5.88 1.11 11.73
C ARG A 113 5.32 0.82 10.35
N LEU A 114 5.26 1.84 9.59
CA LEU A 114 4.93 1.77 8.18
C LEU A 114 6.25 1.90 7.39
N TRP A 115 6.49 1.22 6.26
CA TRP A 115 7.78 1.25 5.55
C TRP A 115 8.08 2.62 4.92
N LYS A 116 9.37 3.01 4.78
CA LYS A 116 9.90 4.25 4.19
C LYS A 116 10.83 3.92 3.05
N ALA A 117 10.66 4.54 1.93
CA ALA A 117 11.68 4.54 0.90
C ALA A 117 12.82 5.51 1.30
N GLU A 118 13.55 5.16 2.38
CA GLU A 118 14.71 5.93 2.85
C GLU A 118 15.85 5.82 1.84
N GLU A 119 16.70 6.83 1.78
CA GLU A 119 17.84 6.90 0.84
C GLU A 119 18.74 5.66 0.89
N ARG A 120 18.92 5.11 2.09
CA ARG A 120 19.73 3.89 2.30
C ARG A 120 19.22 2.64 1.57
N TYR A 121 17.96 2.62 1.17
CA TYR A 121 17.36 1.50 0.43
C TYR A 121 17.32 1.73 -1.08
N THR A 122 17.77 2.90 -1.56
CA THR A 122 17.62 3.31 -2.96
C THR A 122 18.18 2.27 -3.93
N ASN A 123 19.40 1.83 -3.71
CA ASN A 123 20.07 0.87 -4.62
C ASN A 123 19.36 -0.49 -4.61
N ASP A 124 18.98 -0.99 -3.44
CA ASP A 124 18.28 -2.28 -3.31
C ASP A 124 16.90 -2.23 -3.97
N ILE A 125 16.19 -1.09 -3.85
CA ILE A 125 14.89 -0.89 -4.50
C ILE A 125 15.06 -0.85 -6.03
N ILE A 126 16.05 -0.10 -6.53
CA ILE A 126 16.33 -0.02 -7.98
C ILE A 126 16.65 -1.40 -8.53
N GLU A 127 17.53 -2.15 -7.88
CA GLU A 127 17.88 -3.52 -8.28
C GLU A 127 16.65 -4.45 -8.26
N ALA A 128 15.82 -4.38 -7.22
CA ALA A 128 14.61 -5.18 -7.13
C ALA A 128 13.58 -4.85 -8.23
N LEU A 129 13.41 -3.57 -8.54
CA LEU A 129 12.54 -3.13 -9.64
C LEU A 129 13.08 -3.62 -11.00
N GLU A 130 14.38 -3.50 -11.24
CA GLU A 130 15.00 -3.97 -12.48
C GLU A 130 14.88 -5.49 -12.63
N ASN A 131 15.13 -6.24 -11.57
CA ASN A 131 15.00 -7.70 -11.57
C ASN A 131 13.57 -8.18 -11.84
N ARG A 132 12.56 -7.41 -11.42
CA ARG A 132 11.16 -7.80 -11.59
C ARG A 132 10.54 -7.28 -12.89
N PHE A 133 10.84 -6.06 -13.29
CA PHE A 133 10.15 -5.36 -14.37
C PHE A 133 11.01 -5.13 -15.62
N GLY A 134 12.28 -5.53 -15.58
CA GLY A 134 13.21 -5.37 -16.70
C GLY A 134 14.08 -4.12 -16.59
N THR A 135 14.93 -3.94 -17.60
CA THR A 135 15.92 -2.85 -17.65
C THR A 135 15.27 -1.47 -17.68
N MET A 136 15.90 -0.51 -17.02
CA MET A 136 15.46 0.88 -16.94
C MET A 136 16.40 1.76 -17.75
N GLU A 137 15.85 2.79 -18.40
CA GLU A 137 16.65 3.79 -19.11
C GLU A 137 17.43 4.71 -18.17
N ASP A 138 16.82 5.09 -17.03
CA ASP A 138 17.43 5.99 -16.06
C ASP A 138 17.33 5.41 -14.64
N LYS A 139 18.50 5.28 -14.01
CA LYS A 139 18.69 4.76 -12.63
C LYS A 139 19.46 5.76 -11.76
N THR A 140 19.58 7.00 -12.16
CA THR A 140 20.39 7.99 -11.44
C THR A 140 19.89 8.28 -10.05
N ASN A 141 18.58 8.14 -9.83
CA ASN A 141 17.95 8.20 -8.52
C ASN A 141 16.64 7.40 -8.50
N LEU A 142 16.04 7.24 -7.31
CA LEU A 142 14.84 6.45 -7.14
C LEU A 142 13.64 6.98 -7.94
N SER A 143 13.49 8.31 -8.08
CA SER A 143 12.39 8.90 -8.85
C SER A 143 12.47 8.52 -10.33
N PHE A 144 13.63 8.67 -10.95
CA PHE A 144 13.81 8.30 -12.36
C PHE A 144 13.70 6.79 -12.57
N ALA A 145 14.24 5.99 -11.67
CA ALA A 145 14.08 4.54 -11.72
C ALA A 145 12.59 4.12 -11.68
N ILE A 146 11.80 4.69 -10.78
CA ILE A 146 10.35 4.44 -10.69
C ILE A 146 9.65 4.89 -11.97
N MET A 147 9.95 6.09 -12.48
CA MET A 147 9.33 6.61 -13.70
C MET A 147 9.65 5.74 -14.90
N SER A 148 10.92 5.40 -15.12
CA SER A 148 11.36 4.56 -16.23
C SER A 148 10.71 3.17 -16.17
N THR A 149 10.67 2.55 -14.99
CA THR A 149 10.00 1.26 -14.80
C THR A 149 8.52 1.33 -15.12
N ILE A 150 7.81 2.37 -14.63
CA ILE A 150 6.38 2.52 -14.85
C ILE A 150 6.07 2.76 -16.32
N CYS A 151 6.84 3.62 -17.01
CA CYS A 151 6.65 3.88 -18.44
C CYS A 151 6.70 2.57 -19.25
N ASN A 152 7.72 1.76 -19.07
CA ASN A 152 7.85 0.49 -19.77
C ASN A 152 6.73 -0.49 -19.38
N TYR A 153 6.50 -0.66 -18.08
CA TYR A 153 5.54 -1.66 -17.59
C TYR A 153 4.09 -1.35 -17.97
N VAL A 154 3.69 -0.08 -17.98
CA VAL A 154 2.35 0.32 -18.41
C VAL A 154 2.17 0.08 -19.91
N VAL A 155 3.15 0.46 -20.74
CA VAL A 155 3.10 0.21 -22.20
C VAL A 155 2.91 -1.26 -22.50
N ASP A 156 3.63 -2.12 -21.81
CA ASP A 156 3.60 -3.57 -22.06
C ASP A 156 2.31 -4.26 -21.58
N ASN A 157 1.54 -3.63 -20.66
CA ASN A 157 0.44 -4.30 -19.96
C ASN A 157 -0.90 -3.56 -20.01
N ILE A 158 -1.03 -2.44 -20.72
CA ILE A 158 -2.24 -1.61 -20.71
C ILE A 158 -3.37 -2.12 -21.62
N GLN A 159 -3.07 -3.04 -22.53
CA GLN A 159 -3.95 -3.39 -23.64
C GLN A 159 -5.34 -3.88 -23.18
N ASP A 160 -5.40 -4.75 -22.18
CA ASP A 160 -6.67 -5.28 -21.67
C ASP A 160 -7.58 -4.15 -21.13
N TYR A 161 -7.00 -3.19 -20.40
CA TYR A 161 -7.75 -2.02 -19.90
C TYR A 161 -8.20 -1.08 -21.04
N LEU A 162 -7.40 -0.96 -22.09
CA LEU A 162 -7.77 -0.16 -23.27
C LEU A 162 -8.95 -0.80 -24.01
N GLU A 163 -8.98 -2.12 -24.17
CA GLU A 163 -10.11 -2.82 -24.77
C GLU A 163 -11.39 -2.68 -23.92
N GLU A 164 -11.27 -2.78 -22.58
CA GLU A 164 -12.39 -2.51 -21.68
C GLU A 164 -12.90 -1.06 -21.82
N LEU A 165 -11.97 -0.08 -21.92
CA LEU A 165 -12.32 1.33 -22.09
C LEU A 165 -13.08 1.57 -23.40
N LYS A 166 -12.63 0.95 -24.51
CA LYS A 166 -13.31 1.03 -25.82
C LYS A 166 -14.76 0.56 -25.74
N LEU A 167 -15.07 -0.44 -24.92
CA LEU A 167 -16.44 -0.95 -24.73
C LEU A 167 -17.36 0.01 -23.99
N VAL A 168 -16.83 0.86 -23.11
CA VAL A 168 -17.62 1.71 -22.23
C VAL A 168 -17.48 3.22 -22.51
N CYS A 169 -16.66 3.64 -23.46
CA CYS A 169 -16.43 5.05 -23.77
C CYS A 169 -17.64 5.78 -24.38
N GLN A 170 -18.66 5.04 -24.82
CA GLN A 170 -19.92 5.61 -25.27
C GLN A 170 -20.56 6.47 -24.16
N ASN A 171 -21.14 7.60 -24.55
CA ASN A 171 -21.69 8.59 -23.62
C ASN A 171 -20.66 9.39 -22.77
N SER A 172 -19.38 9.16 -22.99
CA SER A 172 -18.32 10.01 -22.42
C SER A 172 -17.75 10.97 -23.47
N LYS A 173 -16.99 11.97 -23.03
CA LYS A 173 -16.26 12.86 -23.96
C LYS A 173 -15.15 12.11 -24.74
N LEU A 174 -14.81 10.88 -24.35
CA LEU A 174 -13.87 10.03 -25.08
C LEU A 174 -14.44 9.51 -26.41
N GLN A 175 -15.78 9.46 -26.54
CA GLN A 175 -16.45 8.99 -27.74
C GLN A 175 -16.11 9.82 -28.99
N GLU A 176 -15.76 11.10 -28.82
CA GLU A 176 -15.44 12.02 -29.91
C GLU A 176 -14.00 11.84 -30.44
N LEU A 177 -13.17 11.02 -29.79
CA LEU A 177 -11.77 10.83 -30.14
C LEU A 177 -11.60 9.73 -31.21
N SER A 178 -10.58 9.88 -32.06
CA SER A 178 -10.10 8.77 -32.87
C SER A 178 -9.49 7.67 -31.98
N GLU A 179 -9.39 6.45 -32.50
CA GLU A 179 -8.80 5.33 -31.76
C GLU A 179 -7.37 5.65 -31.27
N GLU A 180 -6.52 6.21 -32.15
CA GLU A 180 -5.17 6.65 -31.82
C GLU A 180 -5.14 7.72 -30.71
N GLN A 181 -6.06 8.68 -30.76
CA GLN A 181 -6.17 9.72 -29.70
C GLN A 181 -6.62 9.12 -28.37
N LEU A 182 -7.56 8.18 -28.39
CA LEU A 182 -8.04 7.47 -27.20
C LEU A 182 -6.91 6.69 -26.54
N GLU A 183 -6.18 5.89 -27.34
CA GLU A 183 -5.02 5.12 -26.87
C GLU A 183 -3.96 6.02 -26.24
N ASN A 184 -3.55 7.09 -26.93
CA ASN A 184 -2.54 8.00 -26.43
C ASN A 184 -2.97 8.72 -25.13
N ILE A 185 -4.20 9.18 -25.06
CA ILE A 185 -4.73 9.85 -23.85
C ILE A 185 -4.79 8.87 -22.68
N PHE A 186 -5.29 7.66 -22.89
CA PHE A 186 -5.42 6.66 -21.85
C PHE A 186 -4.05 6.20 -21.35
N LEU A 187 -3.14 5.84 -22.27
CA LEU A 187 -1.76 5.47 -21.94
C LEU A 187 -1.06 6.53 -21.09
N ASN A 188 -1.09 7.78 -21.56
CA ASN A 188 -0.43 8.89 -20.85
C ASN A 188 -1.04 9.11 -19.47
N LEU A 189 -2.36 9.15 -19.38
CA LEU A 189 -3.03 9.46 -18.12
C LEU A 189 -2.85 8.33 -17.09
N VAL A 190 -2.89 7.05 -17.50
CA VAL A 190 -2.58 5.92 -16.63
C VAL A 190 -1.12 5.98 -16.17
N THR A 191 -0.18 6.25 -17.08
CA THR A 191 1.25 6.35 -16.76
C THR A 191 1.50 7.45 -15.73
N TYR A 192 1.06 8.68 -15.99
CA TYR A 192 1.24 9.80 -15.05
C TYR A 192 0.55 9.56 -13.71
N SER A 193 -0.64 8.97 -13.74
CA SER A 193 -1.39 8.64 -12.51
C SER A 193 -0.67 7.56 -11.68
N THR A 194 -0.11 6.55 -12.34
CA THR A 194 0.68 5.50 -11.69
C THR A 194 1.96 6.06 -11.08
N ILE A 195 2.66 6.94 -11.80
CA ILE A 195 3.84 7.65 -11.29
C ILE A 195 3.48 8.49 -10.06
N ALA A 196 2.43 9.32 -10.17
CA ALA A 196 2.00 10.21 -9.09
C ALA A 196 1.63 9.43 -7.82
N LEU A 197 0.85 8.35 -7.94
CA LEU A 197 0.45 7.51 -6.82
C LEU A 197 1.66 6.81 -6.19
N THR A 198 2.53 6.20 -7.01
CA THR A 198 3.70 5.45 -6.54
C THR A 198 4.71 6.36 -5.85
N MET A 199 5.04 7.49 -6.46
CA MET A 199 5.98 8.46 -5.89
C MET A 199 5.44 9.09 -4.61
N SER A 200 4.15 9.45 -4.57
CA SER A 200 3.49 9.96 -3.35
C SER A 200 3.61 8.97 -2.20
N ARG A 201 3.44 7.68 -2.47
CA ARG A 201 3.56 6.64 -1.45
C ARG A 201 5.01 6.45 -0.98
N CYS A 202 5.98 6.66 -1.84
CA CYS A 202 7.40 6.67 -1.51
C CYS A 202 7.87 8.00 -0.89
N ASN A 203 6.97 8.95 -0.72
CA ASN A 203 7.23 10.32 -0.26
C ASN A 203 8.28 11.06 -1.12
N LEU A 204 8.26 10.79 -2.41
CA LEU A 204 9.02 11.53 -3.41
C LEU A 204 8.22 12.74 -3.89
N ASP A 205 8.92 13.79 -4.25
CA ASP A 205 8.29 15.03 -4.72
C ASP A 205 7.73 14.85 -6.13
N VAL A 206 6.41 14.62 -6.21
CA VAL A 206 5.67 14.42 -7.48
C VAL A 206 5.67 15.71 -8.29
N ASP A 207 5.44 16.85 -7.64
CA ASP A 207 5.24 18.14 -8.30
C ASP A 207 6.52 18.65 -8.98
N ARG A 208 7.66 18.03 -8.69
CA ARG A 208 8.95 18.26 -9.36
C ARG A 208 9.04 17.62 -10.75
N TYR A 209 8.31 16.53 -10.98
CA TYR A 209 8.43 15.70 -12.19
C TYR A 209 7.16 15.72 -13.05
N LEU A 210 6.01 15.92 -12.45
CA LEU A 210 4.73 15.96 -13.13
C LEU A 210 4.07 17.31 -12.93
N LEU A 211 3.72 17.94 -14.05
CA LEU A 211 2.96 19.18 -14.04
C LEU A 211 1.45 18.90 -14.01
N LYS A 212 0.68 19.84 -13.53
CA LYS A 212 -0.79 19.71 -13.48
C LYS A 212 -1.40 19.41 -14.85
N ASN A 213 -0.87 20.01 -15.92
CA ASN A 213 -1.38 19.81 -17.28
C ASN A 213 -1.18 18.37 -17.80
N ASN A 214 -0.31 17.55 -17.21
CA ASN A 214 -0.23 16.12 -17.51
C ASN A 214 -1.55 15.38 -17.22
N PHE A 215 -2.43 15.98 -16.40
CA PHE A 215 -3.70 15.41 -15.96
C PHE A 215 -4.93 16.12 -16.56
N ASP A 216 -4.78 17.12 -17.43
CA ASP A 216 -5.92 17.90 -17.96
C ASP A 216 -6.93 17.05 -18.73
N THR A 217 -6.45 15.96 -19.35
CA THR A 217 -7.32 15.03 -20.09
C THR A 217 -8.27 14.22 -19.20
N ILE A 218 -8.14 14.28 -17.86
CA ILE A 218 -9.02 13.58 -16.92
C ILE A 218 -10.50 13.96 -17.12
N GLU A 219 -10.78 15.20 -17.50
CA GLU A 219 -12.13 15.69 -17.72
C GLU A 219 -12.87 14.98 -18.88
N LYS A 220 -12.16 14.22 -19.70
CA LYS A 220 -12.74 13.39 -20.75
C LYS A 220 -13.32 12.09 -20.23
N PHE A 221 -12.82 11.60 -19.08
CA PHE A 221 -13.31 10.41 -18.38
C PHE A 221 -14.51 10.75 -17.50
N ASN A 222 -15.53 11.35 -18.08
CA ASN A 222 -16.65 11.99 -17.38
C ASN A 222 -17.85 11.08 -17.10
N THR A 223 -17.66 9.75 -17.23
CA THR A 223 -18.64 8.74 -16.80
C THR A 223 -18.05 7.87 -15.70
N PHE A 224 -18.94 7.25 -14.92
CA PHE A 224 -18.52 6.34 -13.84
C PHE A 224 -17.70 5.17 -14.37
N GLU A 225 -18.09 4.59 -15.50
CA GLU A 225 -17.44 3.44 -16.12
C GLU A 225 -16.02 3.79 -16.58
N THR A 226 -15.85 4.90 -17.32
CA THR A 226 -14.54 5.31 -17.81
C THR A 226 -13.59 5.67 -16.68
N MET A 227 -14.07 6.34 -15.64
CA MET A 227 -13.29 6.62 -14.43
C MET A 227 -12.93 5.36 -13.66
N SER A 228 -13.82 4.37 -13.60
CA SER A 228 -13.55 3.09 -12.93
C SER A 228 -12.44 2.30 -13.61
N ILE A 229 -12.40 2.28 -14.94
CA ILE A 229 -11.33 1.62 -15.70
C ILE A 229 -10.01 2.35 -15.51
N LEU A 230 -9.98 3.67 -15.66
CA LEU A 230 -8.79 4.48 -15.44
C LEU A 230 -8.20 4.27 -14.03
N GLY A 231 -9.07 4.34 -13.01
CA GLY A 231 -8.66 4.18 -11.62
C GLY A 231 -8.20 2.76 -11.30
N THR A 232 -8.84 1.74 -11.88
CA THR A 232 -8.45 0.34 -11.70
C THR A 232 -7.09 0.07 -12.32
N ALA A 233 -6.86 0.48 -13.58
CA ALA A 233 -5.57 0.37 -14.24
C ALA A 233 -4.46 1.07 -13.44
N THR A 234 -4.69 2.33 -13.05
CA THR A 234 -3.74 3.11 -12.23
C THR A 234 -3.40 2.40 -10.92
N ARG A 235 -4.41 1.92 -10.21
CA ARG A 235 -4.23 1.19 -8.95
C ARG A 235 -3.47 -0.11 -9.15
N ASP A 236 -3.78 -0.88 -10.17
CA ASP A 236 -3.18 -2.20 -10.37
C ASP A 236 -1.70 -2.08 -10.74
N PHE A 237 -1.34 -1.19 -11.64
CA PHE A 237 0.07 -0.91 -11.94
C PHE A 237 0.84 -0.35 -10.73
N SER A 238 0.27 0.61 -10.02
CA SER A 238 0.90 1.17 -8.81
C SER A 238 1.09 0.12 -7.71
N ARG A 239 0.11 -0.78 -7.55
CA ARG A 239 0.17 -1.85 -6.56
C ARG A 239 1.35 -2.78 -6.80
N GLU A 240 1.59 -3.20 -8.05
CA GLU A 240 2.71 -4.09 -8.38
C GLU A 240 4.06 -3.43 -8.05
N MET A 241 4.24 -2.15 -8.41
CA MET A 241 5.44 -1.37 -8.04
C MET A 241 5.62 -1.30 -6.52
N LEU A 242 4.59 -0.87 -5.81
CA LEU A 242 4.63 -0.66 -4.36
C LEU A 242 4.76 -1.95 -3.56
N LEU A 243 4.25 -3.08 -4.07
CA LEU A 243 4.47 -4.38 -3.45
C LEU A 243 5.94 -4.78 -3.50
N GLU A 244 6.63 -4.60 -4.66
CA GLU A 244 8.05 -4.93 -4.76
C GLU A 244 8.90 -4.02 -3.89
N ILE A 245 8.67 -2.70 -3.94
CA ILE A 245 9.36 -1.73 -3.08
C ILE A 245 9.18 -2.08 -1.60
N SER A 246 7.95 -2.32 -1.16
CA SER A 246 7.67 -2.64 0.24
C SER A 246 8.30 -3.96 0.69
N LYS A 247 8.28 -4.98 -0.16
CA LYS A 247 8.89 -6.28 0.10
C LYS A 247 10.41 -6.17 0.28
N THR A 248 11.07 -5.40 -0.59
CA THR A 248 12.52 -5.15 -0.52
C THR A 248 12.88 -4.49 0.82
N ILE A 249 12.23 -3.39 1.17
CA ILE A 249 12.48 -2.67 2.42
C ILE A 249 12.26 -3.57 3.64
N ILE A 250 11.10 -4.26 3.71
CA ILE A 250 10.75 -5.12 4.84
C ILE A 250 11.75 -6.28 5.01
N ASN A 251 12.26 -6.83 3.92
CA ASN A 251 13.25 -7.91 3.99
C ASN A 251 14.58 -7.41 4.54
N ILE A 252 15.06 -6.25 4.10
CA ILE A 252 16.29 -5.64 4.63
C ILE A 252 16.15 -5.35 6.13
N GLU A 253 15.05 -4.71 6.54
CA GLU A 253 14.79 -4.43 7.96
C GLU A 253 14.76 -5.70 8.82
N LYS A 254 14.15 -6.78 8.33
CA LYS A 254 14.13 -8.08 9.03
C LYS A 254 15.51 -8.70 9.19
N GLU A 255 16.37 -8.57 8.18
CA GLU A 255 17.74 -9.08 8.24
C GLU A 255 18.59 -8.26 9.20
N GLU A 256 18.45 -6.94 9.21
CA GLU A 256 19.10 -6.06 10.18
C GLU A 256 18.69 -6.40 11.63
N GLU A 257 17.39 -6.61 11.87
CA GLU A 257 16.88 -7.03 13.18
C GLU A 257 17.46 -8.38 13.63
N LYS A 258 17.59 -9.36 12.72
CA LYS A 258 18.20 -10.65 13.01
C LYS A 258 19.67 -10.49 13.39
N LYS A 259 20.44 -9.70 12.64
CA LYS A 259 21.86 -9.43 12.92
C LYS A 259 22.02 -8.78 14.29
N ASN A 260 21.24 -7.74 14.59
CA ASN A 260 21.29 -7.02 15.87
C ASN A 260 20.95 -7.94 17.05
N ASN A 261 19.90 -8.75 16.94
CA ASN A 261 19.53 -9.73 17.97
C ASN A 261 20.62 -10.81 18.21
N THR A 262 21.38 -11.15 17.19
CA THR A 262 22.51 -12.10 17.30
C THR A 262 23.69 -11.44 18.02
N PHE A 263 24.02 -10.19 17.69
CA PHE A 263 25.05 -9.40 18.38
C PHE A 263 24.73 -9.20 19.86
N GLU A 264 23.48 -8.89 20.21
CA GLU A 264 23.07 -8.74 21.63
C GLU A 264 23.19 -10.07 22.41
N LYS A 265 22.93 -11.20 21.79
CA LYS A 265 23.09 -12.52 22.41
C LYS A 265 24.56 -12.88 22.62
N LEU A 266 25.45 -12.53 21.69
CA LEU A 266 26.89 -12.79 21.78
C LEU A 266 27.58 -11.87 22.81
N ASN A 267 27.09 -10.67 23.01
CA ASN A 267 27.66 -9.66 23.92
C ASN A 267 27.03 -9.67 25.32
N LYS A 268 26.17 -10.63 25.67
CA LYS A 268 25.75 -10.80 27.07
C LYS A 268 26.95 -11.26 27.87
N PRO A 269 27.37 -10.54 28.92
CA PRO A 269 28.47 -10.98 29.80
C PRO A 269 28.08 -12.33 30.39
N ILE A 270 28.96 -13.31 30.20
CA ILE A 270 28.88 -14.61 30.89
C ILE A 270 29.19 -14.32 32.35
N TYR A 271 28.17 -14.10 33.17
CA TYR A 271 28.33 -14.12 34.60
C TYR A 271 28.59 -15.58 34.99
N ASN A 272 29.88 -15.92 35.16
CA ASN A 272 30.28 -17.14 35.83
C ASN A 272 29.83 -17.02 37.29
N GLU A 273 28.79 -17.73 37.67
CA GLU A 273 28.49 -18.02 39.06
C GLU A 273 29.61 -18.95 39.60
N GLU A 274 30.67 -18.33 40.07
CA GLU A 274 31.60 -19.03 40.96
C GLU A 274 30.85 -19.33 42.26
N LYS A 275 30.52 -20.62 42.42
CA LYS A 275 30.03 -21.15 43.69
C LYS A 275 31.16 -21.05 44.73
N THR A 276 31.20 -19.97 45.45
CA THR A 276 31.94 -19.96 46.74
C THR A 276 31.16 -20.77 47.76
N LYS A 277 31.68 -21.99 48.03
CA LYS A 277 31.35 -22.75 49.24
C LYS A 277 31.94 -22.03 50.45
N GLY A 278 31.10 -21.48 51.27
CA GLY A 278 31.45 -20.99 52.59
C GLY A 278 30.32 -21.35 53.55
N SER A 279 30.64 -22.33 54.39
CA SER A 279 29.82 -22.78 55.50
C SER A 279 29.72 -21.72 56.61
N VAL A 280 28.54 -21.49 57.17
CA VAL A 280 28.24 -21.31 58.60
C VAL A 280 26.76 -21.54 58.88
N GLU A 281 26.49 -22.27 59.95
CA GLU A 281 25.24 -22.74 60.52
C GLU A 281 24.32 -21.70 61.14
N ASN A 282 23.14 -22.19 61.47
CA ASN A 282 22.05 -21.72 62.36
C ASN A 282 20.98 -20.87 61.70
N GLY A 283 19.74 -21.23 61.64
CA GLY A 283 18.84 -22.01 62.45
C GLY A 283 17.49 -21.28 62.50
N TYR A 284 16.50 -22.02 62.37
CA TYR A 284 15.08 -21.82 62.69
C TYR A 284 14.10 -22.05 61.55
N ASP A 285 13.42 -23.08 61.82
CA ASP A 285 12.28 -23.81 61.23
C ASP A 285 11.00 -22.97 61.17
N LEU A 286 10.11 -23.25 60.22
CA LEU A 286 8.74 -23.64 60.40
C LEU A 286 7.89 -23.53 59.09
N HIS A 287 7.57 -24.75 58.60
CA HIS A 287 6.27 -25.20 58.11
C HIS A 287 5.49 -24.36 57.06
N LYS A 288 4.96 -24.84 56.00
CA LYS A 288 4.34 -26.13 55.58
C LYS A 288 3.98 -26.05 54.07
N GLU A 289 4.25 -27.11 53.40
CA GLU A 289 3.32 -27.97 52.61
C GLU A 289 2.31 -27.27 51.68
N LYS A 290 2.10 -27.68 50.48
CA LYS A 290 1.89 -28.90 49.70
C LYS A 290 1.59 -28.53 48.25
N GLN A 291 1.93 -29.18 47.34
CA GLN A 291 1.79 -30.39 46.52
C GLN A 291 1.67 -30.00 45.05
N LEU A 292 2.59 -30.50 44.26
CA LEU A 292 2.49 -31.62 43.27
C LEU A 292 1.26 -31.62 42.37
N SER A 293 1.45 -31.45 41.07
CA SER A 293 1.43 -32.61 40.18
C SER A 293 1.72 -32.25 38.70
N ASN A 294 2.56 -33.05 38.13
CA ASN A 294 2.80 -33.41 36.75
C ASN A 294 1.64 -33.19 35.77
N THR A 295 1.94 -32.69 34.59
CA THR A 295 1.69 -33.46 33.36
C THR A 295 2.63 -32.98 32.25
N ARG A 296 3.52 -33.87 31.85
CA ARG A 296 4.27 -33.83 30.59
C ARG A 296 3.37 -34.39 29.49
N LEU A 297 3.61 -33.91 28.29
CA LEU A 297 3.46 -34.57 26.99
C LEU A 297 2.44 -33.95 26.03
N ASN A 298 3.01 -33.75 24.84
CA ASN A 298 2.36 -33.57 23.53
C ASN A 298 1.86 -32.17 23.18
N ASN A 299 2.73 -31.50 22.40
CA ASN A 299 2.32 -31.00 21.08
C ASN A 299 3.55 -30.41 20.38
N ARG A 300 4.21 -31.26 19.61
CA ARG A 300 5.03 -30.89 18.49
C ARG A 300 4.31 -31.42 17.26
N LYS A 301 3.66 -30.51 16.54
CA LYS A 301 3.28 -30.58 15.12
C LYS A 301 2.05 -29.70 14.92
N ASP A 302 2.24 -28.41 14.71
CA ASP A 302 1.22 -27.53 14.09
C ASP A 302 1.77 -26.10 13.83
N ASN A 303 3.11 -25.89 13.95
CA ASN A 303 3.69 -24.55 13.86
C ASN A 303 4.27 -24.17 12.48
N GLU A 304 4.26 -25.06 11.48
CA GLU A 304 4.86 -24.73 10.17
C GLU A 304 3.86 -24.18 9.14
N SER A 305 2.60 -24.57 9.20
CA SER A 305 1.59 -24.08 8.24
C SER A 305 1.00 -22.70 8.58
N GLU A 306 1.00 -22.31 9.86
CA GLU A 306 0.53 -20.97 10.25
C GLU A 306 1.54 -19.84 9.99
N ASN A 307 2.82 -20.16 9.88
CA ASN A 307 3.88 -19.18 9.62
C ASN A 307 3.91 -18.69 8.16
N GLU A 308 3.62 -19.53 7.17
CA GLU A 308 3.60 -19.11 5.76
C GLU A 308 2.36 -18.24 5.42
N ILE A 309 1.19 -18.61 5.92
CA ILE A 309 -0.03 -17.81 5.74
C ILE A 309 0.04 -16.50 6.55
N GLY A 310 0.74 -16.51 7.69
CA GLY A 310 1.02 -15.34 8.51
C GLY A 310 1.93 -14.32 7.82
N GLN A 311 2.92 -14.78 7.04
CA GLN A 311 3.87 -13.90 6.34
C GLN A 311 3.25 -13.19 5.11
N ILE A 312 2.41 -13.86 4.34
CA ILE A 312 1.76 -13.27 3.16
C ILE A 312 0.81 -12.12 3.57
N ARG A 313 0.15 -12.23 4.72
CA ARG A 313 -0.82 -11.23 5.20
C ARG A 313 -0.24 -10.14 6.10
N SER A 314 0.95 -10.30 6.69
CA SER A 314 1.64 -9.21 7.41
C SER A 314 2.28 -8.19 6.47
N ASN A 315 2.45 -8.53 5.20
CA ASN A 315 2.85 -7.58 4.15
C ASN A 315 1.71 -6.62 3.75
N GLU A 316 0.53 -6.72 4.36
CA GLU A 316 -0.66 -5.96 3.95
C GLU A 316 -0.75 -4.54 4.51
N ILE A 317 0.18 -4.08 5.35
CA ILE A 317 0.17 -2.71 5.88
C ILE A 317 1.59 -2.16 5.93
N GLY A 318 1.91 -1.20 5.09
CA GLY A 318 3.23 -0.61 5.12
C GLY A 318 3.28 0.86 4.66
N ILE A 319 3.97 1.77 5.35
CA ILE A 319 4.04 3.22 5.12
C ILE A 319 5.34 3.81 5.63
N PHE A 320 5.84 4.96 5.10
CA PHE A 320 6.85 5.84 5.71
C PHE A 320 7.22 7.10 4.93
N GLU A 321 7.84 8.08 5.57
CA GLU A 321 8.20 9.42 5.09
C GLU A 321 9.70 9.70 5.06
N THR A 322 10.16 10.63 4.28
CA THR A 322 11.04 11.81 4.33
C THR A 322 12.05 12.00 3.19
N LYS A 323 12.11 13.18 2.71
CA LYS A 323 12.95 14.22 2.06
C LYS A 323 14.41 13.86 1.70
N GLN A 324 15.04 14.34 0.62
CA GLN A 324 15.27 15.67 0.08
C GLN A 324 16.07 15.64 -1.25
N GLU A 325 15.80 16.64 -2.06
CA GLU A 325 16.54 17.54 -2.96
C GLU A 325 17.50 17.03 -4.05
N GLY A 326 17.28 17.51 -5.25
CA GLY A 326 18.26 17.80 -6.28
C GLY A 326 17.84 17.59 -7.74
N ASN A 327 17.73 18.65 -8.46
CA ASN A 327 17.78 18.94 -9.90
C ASN A 327 16.84 18.30 -10.94
N ILE A 328 16.30 19.19 -11.73
CA ILE A 328 15.23 19.15 -12.71
C ILE A 328 15.68 18.51 -14.03
N TYR A 329 14.91 17.58 -14.57
CA TYR A 329 14.89 17.24 -15.98
C TYR A 329 13.60 17.76 -16.62
N ASP A 330 13.77 18.56 -17.66
CA ASP A 330 12.69 19.10 -18.48
C ASP A 330 12.26 18.02 -19.47
N ALA A 331 11.15 17.34 -19.17
CA ALA A 331 10.59 16.26 -20.00
C ALA A 331 9.93 16.78 -21.29
N ASN A 332 10.01 18.09 -21.56
CA ASN A 332 9.41 18.75 -22.72
C ASN A 332 10.44 19.21 -23.75
N ARG A 333 11.50 18.44 -24.02
CA ARG A 333 12.27 18.67 -25.25
C ARG A 333 11.61 17.96 -26.41
N GLU A 334 10.79 18.71 -27.14
CA GLU A 334 10.35 18.39 -28.49
C GLU A 334 11.54 17.94 -29.34
N GLN A 335 11.47 16.75 -29.89
CA GLN A 335 12.33 16.36 -30.98
C GLN A 335 11.93 17.16 -32.23
N PRO A 336 12.85 17.78 -32.93
CA PRO A 336 12.52 18.49 -34.17
C PRO A 336 12.09 17.46 -35.23
N ILE A 337 10.89 17.62 -35.72
CA ILE A 337 10.39 16.91 -36.89
C ILE A 337 11.25 17.40 -38.09
N ASN A 338 12.18 16.58 -38.53
CA ASN A 338 12.85 16.77 -39.81
C ASN A 338 11.86 16.51 -40.93
N ARG A 339 11.25 17.56 -41.46
CA ARG A 339 10.66 17.58 -42.79
C ARG A 339 11.77 17.90 -43.79
N SER A 340 12.19 16.92 -44.52
CA SER A 340 12.87 17.13 -45.82
C SER A 340 12.04 16.43 -46.89
N LEU A 341 11.45 17.26 -47.76
CA LEU A 341 10.97 17.05 -49.14
C LEU A 341 10.18 15.79 -49.48
#